data_87eab97c262bd1cf55886392c9e699bb
#
_entry.id   87eab97c262bd1cf55886392c9e699bb
#
_cell.length_a   1.000
_cell.length_b   1.000
_cell.length_c   1.000
_cell.angle_alpha   90.00
_cell.angle_beta   90.00
_cell.angle_gamma   90.00
#
_symmetry.space_group_name_H-M   'P 1'
#
loop_
_entity.id
_entity.type
_entity.pdbx_description
1 polymer ?
#
loop_
_entity_poly.entity_id
_entity_poly.type
_entity_poly.pdbx_seq_one_letter_code
_entity_poly.pdbx_strand_id
1 'polypeptide(L)'
;MRKMPASYYQWCLSICLLMMVCGAMGAAPMKPVDVPFGRNYMPTWAFDHIKYFNGGSEIQLSLDKYTGTGFQSKGSYLFGHFSMQIKMVPGDSAGTVTAFYLSSQNSEHDEIDLEFLGNRTGQPYILQTNVYTGGKGDKEQRIYLWFDPTKEYHYYSVLWNLYQIVFFVDDIPIRVFKNSKDLGVKFPFDQPMKIYSSLWNADDWATRGGLEKTDWSKAPFVASYKSFHVDGCEASVNAKFCATQGKRWWDQKEFQDLDAFQYRRLRWIRSKYTIYNYCTDRVRYPTVPPECKRDRDM
;
A
#
# COMPACT_ATOMS: atom_id res chain seq x y z
N MET A 1 14.74 69.34 3.45
CA MET A 1 14.14 67.98 3.25
C MET A 1 14.43 67.50 1.83
N ARG A 2 15.36 66.55 1.69
CA ARG A 2 15.68 65.94 0.34
C ARG A 2 14.68 64.85 0.05
N LYS A 3 13.94 64.99 -1.04
CA LYS A 3 13.04 63.92 -1.55
C LYS A 3 13.89 62.77 -2.12
N MET A 4 13.67 61.56 -1.64
CA MET A 4 14.29 60.35 -2.21
C MET A 4 13.76 60.12 -3.61
N PRO A 5 14.61 59.64 -4.55
CA PRO A 5 14.16 59.38 -5.92
C PRO A 5 13.26 58.15 -6.00
N ALA A 6 12.27 58.20 -6.90
CA ALA A 6 11.22 57.16 -7.08
C ALA A 6 11.75 55.76 -7.40
N SER A 7 13.01 55.64 -7.81
CA SER A 7 13.63 54.32 -8.10
C SER A 7 13.84 53.44 -6.87
N TYR A 8 13.98 54.05 -5.68
CA TYR A 8 14.16 53.30 -4.43
C TYR A 8 12.89 52.53 -4.01
N TYR A 9 11.71 53.07 -4.29
CA TYR A 9 10.44 52.44 -3.95
C TYR A 9 10.17 51.21 -4.84
N GLN A 10 10.64 51.21 -6.08
CA GLN A 10 10.46 50.09 -7.01
C GLN A 10 11.33 48.89 -6.62
N TRP A 11 12.55 49.12 -6.11
CA TRP A 11 13.43 48.05 -5.64
C TRP A 11 12.97 47.43 -4.32
N CYS A 12 12.44 48.22 -3.40
CA CYS A 12 11.90 47.73 -2.14
C CYS A 12 10.63 46.89 -2.34
N LEU A 13 9.74 47.27 -3.28
CA LEU A 13 8.56 46.49 -3.64
C LEU A 13 8.90 45.18 -4.32
N SER A 14 9.91 45.13 -5.19
CA SER A 14 10.37 43.89 -5.84
C SER A 14 11.01 42.91 -4.86
N ILE A 15 11.78 43.40 -3.89
CA ILE A 15 12.40 42.57 -2.86
C ILE A 15 11.35 42.02 -1.88
N CYS A 16 10.33 42.81 -1.52
CA CYS A 16 9.22 42.32 -0.69
C CYS A 16 8.35 41.29 -1.42
N LEU A 17 8.12 41.42 -2.73
CA LEU A 17 7.41 40.39 -3.51
C LEU A 17 8.22 39.10 -3.65
N LEU A 18 9.55 39.15 -3.82
CA LEU A 18 10.39 37.96 -3.82
C LEU A 18 10.45 37.26 -2.46
N MET A 19 10.37 37.97 -1.36
CA MET A 19 10.34 37.37 -0.01
C MET A 19 8.97 36.72 0.34
N MET A 20 7.87 37.15 -0.28
CA MET A 20 6.56 36.52 -0.07
C MET A 20 6.35 35.22 -0.85
N VAL A 21 7.16 34.93 -1.87
CA VAL A 21 7.10 33.68 -2.60
C VAL A 21 7.95 32.57 -1.96
N CYS A 22 8.89 32.91 -1.06
CA CYS A 22 9.71 31.92 -0.31
C CYS A 22 9.05 31.36 0.96
N GLY A 23 7.80 31.70 1.27
CA GLY A 23 7.14 31.44 2.56
C GLY A 23 6.19 30.26 2.61
N ALA A 24 6.24 29.28 1.71
CA ALA A 24 5.41 28.07 1.82
C ALA A 24 6.08 26.84 1.19
N MET A 25 7.36 26.64 1.43
CA MET A 25 7.89 25.29 1.39
C MET A 25 7.51 24.64 2.73
N GLY A 26 6.33 24.06 2.79
CA GLY A 26 6.00 23.09 3.83
C GLY A 26 7.15 22.09 3.87
N ALA A 27 7.77 21.90 5.03
CA ALA A 27 8.81 20.89 5.19
C ALA A 27 8.25 19.58 4.66
N ALA A 28 8.87 19.05 3.63
CA ALA A 28 8.55 17.71 3.16
C ALA A 28 8.60 16.79 4.38
N PRO A 29 7.61 15.93 4.61
CA PRO A 29 7.64 15.01 5.73
C PRO A 29 9.00 14.32 5.70
N MET A 30 9.78 14.43 6.78
CA MET A 30 11.07 13.75 6.88
C MET A 30 10.80 12.27 6.65
N LYS A 31 11.47 11.68 5.64
CA LYS A 31 11.38 10.23 5.45
C LYS A 31 11.79 9.58 6.76
N PRO A 32 10.97 8.69 7.31
CA PRO A 32 11.30 8.01 8.55
C PRO A 32 12.67 7.32 8.42
N VAL A 33 13.44 7.36 9.49
CA VAL A 33 14.72 6.64 9.54
C VAL A 33 14.42 5.16 9.45
N ASP A 34 15.00 4.49 8.46
CA ASP A 34 14.85 3.04 8.30
C ASP A 34 15.46 2.29 9.49
N VAL A 35 14.85 1.19 9.86
CA VAL A 35 15.26 0.36 10.99
C VAL A 35 15.47 -1.09 10.54
N PRO A 36 16.34 -1.86 11.21
CA PRO A 36 16.49 -3.28 10.90
C PRO A 36 15.18 -4.05 11.08
N PHE A 37 14.95 -5.07 10.26
CA PHE A 37 13.79 -5.96 10.27
C PHE A 37 13.40 -6.41 11.68
N GLY A 38 14.36 -6.92 12.45
CA GLY A 38 14.13 -7.43 13.81
C GLY A 38 13.65 -6.39 14.82
N ARG A 39 13.66 -5.10 14.50
CA ARG A 39 13.09 -4.06 15.35
C ARG A 39 11.56 -4.19 15.45
N ASN A 40 10.89 -4.29 14.29
CA ASN A 40 9.44 -4.23 14.20
C ASN A 40 8.80 -5.55 13.75
N TYR A 41 9.57 -6.46 13.16
CA TYR A 41 9.05 -7.68 12.55
C TYR A 41 9.70 -8.96 13.09
N MET A 42 9.03 -10.08 12.85
CA MET A 42 9.52 -11.43 13.16
C MET A 42 9.01 -12.44 12.13
N PRO A 43 9.78 -13.48 11.80
CA PRO A 43 9.33 -14.58 10.96
C PRO A 43 8.12 -15.31 11.56
N THR A 44 7.29 -15.92 10.73
CA THR A 44 6.12 -16.70 11.14
C THR A 44 6.30 -18.21 10.95
N TRP A 45 6.87 -18.64 9.82
CA TRP A 45 7.17 -20.05 9.56
C TRP A 45 8.38 -20.16 8.61
N ALA A 46 8.95 -21.38 8.44
CA ALA A 46 10.07 -21.69 7.57
C ALA A 46 11.21 -20.66 7.68
N PHE A 47 11.74 -20.50 8.91
CA PHE A 47 12.74 -19.49 9.26
C PHE A 47 14.02 -19.57 8.44
N ASP A 48 14.37 -20.74 7.93
CA ASP A 48 15.49 -21.00 7.03
C ASP A 48 15.28 -20.46 5.60
N HIS A 49 14.03 -20.13 5.24
CA HIS A 49 13.67 -19.49 3.97
C HIS A 49 13.74 -17.95 4.04
N ILE A 50 14.18 -17.38 5.17
CA ILE A 50 14.44 -15.95 5.32
C ILE A 50 15.93 -15.71 5.45
N LYS A 51 16.50 -14.93 4.52
CA LYS A 51 17.90 -14.48 4.57
C LYS A 51 17.98 -13.01 4.96
N TYR A 52 18.95 -12.69 5.80
CA TYR A 52 19.20 -11.34 6.31
C TYR A 52 20.47 -10.76 5.71
N PHE A 53 20.44 -9.51 5.29
CA PHE A 53 21.57 -8.79 4.72
C PHE A 53 21.74 -7.43 5.42
N ASN A 54 22.96 -6.90 5.39
CA ASN A 54 23.28 -5.55 5.88
C ASN A 54 22.76 -5.29 7.31
N GLY A 55 22.98 -6.25 8.22
CA GLY A 55 22.48 -6.12 9.61
C GLY A 55 20.96 -6.14 9.76
N GLY A 56 20.25 -6.70 8.78
CA GLY A 56 18.79 -6.78 8.78
C GLY A 56 18.08 -5.56 8.16
N SER A 57 18.80 -4.64 7.52
CA SER A 57 18.18 -3.56 6.74
C SER A 57 17.60 -4.04 5.39
N GLU A 58 17.95 -5.28 5.01
CA GLU A 58 17.39 -5.99 3.86
C GLU A 58 17.16 -7.45 4.24
N ILE A 59 16.04 -8.03 3.78
CA ILE A 59 15.77 -9.46 3.87
C ILE A 59 15.32 -10.02 2.53
N GLN A 60 15.46 -11.33 2.38
CA GLN A 60 14.88 -12.07 1.26
C GLN A 60 14.00 -13.19 1.79
N LEU A 61 12.83 -13.33 1.18
CA LEU A 61 11.94 -14.50 1.33
C LEU A 61 12.18 -15.43 0.14
N SER A 62 12.26 -16.72 0.39
CA SER A 62 12.36 -17.73 -0.65
C SER A 62 11.21 -18.72 -0.62
N LEU A 63 10.83 -19.19 -1.80
CA LEU A 63 9.83 -20.23 -2.02
C LEU A 63 10.47 -21.34 -2.85
N ASP A 64 10.37 -22.56 -2.38
CA ASP A 64 10.71 -23.77 -3.12
C ASP A 64 9.50 -24.71 -3.21
N LYS A 65 9.70 -25.92 -3.75
CA LYS A 65 8.60 -26.90 -3.93
C LYS A 65 8.05 -27.46 -2.61
N TYR A 66 8.72 -27.21 -1.49
CA TYR A 66 8.31 -27.75 -0.17
C TYR A 66 7.57 -26.71 0.66
N THR A 67 8.05 -25.46 0.62
CA THR A 67 7.45 -24.38 1.43
C THR A 67 7.85 -23.00 0.91
N GLY A 68 6.97 -22.03 1.16
CA GLY A 68 7.31 -20.62 1.20
C GLY A 68 7.62 -20.16 2.60
N THR A 69 7.58 -18.86 2.83
CA THR A 69 7.81 -18.27 4.14
C THR A 69 7.10 -16.93 4.27
N GLY A 70 7.05 -16.39 5.48
CA GLY A 70 6.48 -15.09 5.75
C GLY A 70 6.92 -14.51 7.08
N PHE A 71 6.52 -13.28 7.29
CA PHE A 71 6.78 -12.55 8.52
C PHE A 71 5.57 -11.71 8.93
N GLN A 72 5.58 -11.28 10.19
CA GLN A 72 4.56 -10.39 10.74
C GLN A 72 5.19 -9.27 11.57
N SER A 73 4.45 -8.18 11.77
CA SER A 73 4.81 -7.17 12.76
C SER A 73 4.69 -7.72 14.19
N LYS A 74 5.54 -7.21 15.09
CA LYS A 74 5.46 -7.50 16.52
C LYS A 74 4.23 -6.84 17.14
N GLY A 75 3.99 -5.57 16.81
CA GLY A 75 2.84 -4.79 17.26
C GLY A 75 1.60 -4.99 16.37
N SER A 76 0.44 -4.61 16.92
CA SER A 76 -0.83 -4.47 16.20
C SER A 76 -1.21 -3.00 16.17
N TYR A 77 -1.76 -2.55 15.06
CA TYR A 77 -1.99 -1.12 14.77
C TYR A 77 -3.45 -0.88 14.42
N LEU A 78 -3.95 0.28 14.82
CA LEU A 78 -5.24 0.79 14.37
C LEU A 78 -5.00 2.15 13.74
N PHE A 79 -5.12 2.23 12.40
CA PHE A 79 -4.77 3.35 11.54
C PHE A 79 -3.28 3.66 11.46
N GLY A 80 -2.89 4.26 10.35
CA GLY A 80 -1.52 4.63 10.05
C GLY A 80 -1.21 4.69 8.56
N HIS A 81 0.08 4.85 8.26
CA HIS A 81 0.65 4.70 6.94
C HIS A 81 1.69 3.60 6.95
N PHE A 82 1.39 2.52 6.28
CA PHE A 82 2.19 1.30 6.27
C PHE A 82 2.86 1.16 4.91
N SER A 83 4.19 1.18 4.89
CA SER A 83 4.97 1.20 3.66
C SER A 83 6.13 0.22 3.73
N MET A 84 6.42 -0.44 2.61
CA MET A 84 7.54 -1.37 2.48
C MET A 84 8.12 -1.29 1.06
N GLN A 85 9.43 -1.35 0.95
CA GLN A 85 10.09 -1.51 -0.33
C GLN A 85 10.20 -3.00 -0.66
N ILE A 86 9.64 -3.40 -1.80
CA ILE A 86 9.66 -4.79 -2.24
C ILE A 86 10.19 -4.84 -3.67
N LYS A 87 11.10 -5.79 -3.91
CA LYS A 87 11.52 -6.19 -5.24
C LYS A 87 11.01 -7.61 -5.49
N MET A 88 10.20 -7.77 -6.55
CA MET A 88 9.47 -9.00 -6.83
C MET A 88 10.37 -10.11 -7.39
N VAL A 89 9.82 -11.32 -7.38
CA VAL A 89 10.49 -12.51 -7.92
C VAL A 89 10.79 -12.32 -9.40
N PRO A 90 12.05 -12.41 -9.83
CA PRO A 90 12.42 -12.25 -11.23
C PRO A 90 12.18 -13.51 -12.06
N GLY A 91 12.15 -13.33 -13.39
CA GLY A 91 12.05 -14.43 -14.36
C GLY A 91 10.63 -15.00 -14.46
N ASP A 92 10.54 -16.31 -14.65
CA ASP A 92 9.26 -17.04 -14.66
C ASP A 92 8.83 -17.31 -13.22
N SER A 93 7.85 -16.57 -12.77
CA SER A 93 7.29 -16.63 -11.42
C SER A 93 5.80 -17.00 -11.42
N ALA A 94 5.30 -17.56 -12.53
CA ALA A 94 3.90 -17.97 -12.64
C ALA A 94 3.49 -18.88 -11.47
N GLY A 95 2.29 -18.68 -10.94
CA GLY A 95 1.74 -19.42 -9.81
C GLY A 95 2.27 -18.99 -8.44
N THR A 96 3.25 -18.09 -8.36
CA THR A 96 3.70 -17.53 -7.06
C THR A 96 2.92 -16.29 -6.69
N VAL A 97 2.74 -16.07 -5.39
CA VAL A 97 2.17 -14.83 -4.83
C VAL A 97 3.12 -14.28 -3.77
N THR A 98 3.51 -13.02 -3.94
CA THR A 98 4.10 -12.20 -2.89
C THR A 98 2.98 -11.34 -2.32
N ALA A 99 2.73 -11.41 -1.01
CA ALA A 99 1.68 -10.62 -0.37
C ALA A 99 2.27 -9.63 0.64
N PHE A 100 1.68 -8.44 0.72
CA PHE A 100 1.90 -7.46 1.78
C PHE A 100 0.52 -6.99 2.26
N TYR A 101 0.16 -7.27 3.51
CA TYR A 101 -1.19 -7.07 3.98
C TYR A 101 -1.26 -6.74 5.46
N LEU A 102 -2.39 -6.16 5.89
CA LEU A 102 -2.74 -5.97 7.28
C LEU A 102 -3.93 -6.87 7.61
N SER A 103 -3.89 -7.55 8.76
CA SER A 103 -5.00 -8.43 9.17
C SER A 103 -5.14 -8.51 10.68
N SER A 104 -6.39 -8.60 11.17
CA SER A 104 -6.74 -8.82 12.58
C SER A 104 -6.80 -10.30 12.96
N GLN A 105 -6.71 -11.22 11.98
CA GLN A 105 -6.48 -12.67 12.18
C GLN A 105 -7.52 -13.41 13.05
N ASN A 106 -8.78 -13.05 12.98
CA ASN A 106 -9.87 -13.81 13.60
C ASN A 106 -10.89 -14.26 12.54
N SER A 107 -11.89 -15.04 12.90
CA SER A 107 -12.90 -15.57 11.96
C SER A 107 -13.70 -14.47 11.26
N GLU A 108 -13.86 -13.32 11.91
CA GLU A 108 -14.50 -12.12 11.37
C GLU A 108 -13.47 -10.99 11.16
N HIS A 109 -12.29 -11.33 10.68
CA HIS A 109 -11.18 -10.40 10.52
C HIS A 109 -11.50 -9.25 9.56
N ASP A 110 -10.88 -8.12 9.84
CA ASP A 110 -10.65 -7.07 8.87
C ASP A 110 -9.27 -7.28 8.24
N GLU A 111 -9.16 -7.01 6.91
CA GLU A 111 -7.89 -7.20 6.19
C GLU A 111 -7.77 -6.22 5.04
N ILE A 112 -6.55 -5.80 4.73
CA ILE A 112 -6.22 -4.85 3.65
C ILE A 112 -5.04 -5.43 2.87
N ASP A 113 -5.27 -5.82 1.60
CA ASP A 113 -4.34 -6.66 0.84
C ASP A 113 -3.71 -5.97 -0.34
N LEU A 114 -2.39 -6.20 -0.50
CA LEU A 114 -1.67 -6.09 -1.76
C LEU A 114 -1.07 -7.47 -2.07
N GLU A 115 -1.49 -8.06 -3.19
CA GLU A 115 -1.06 -9.37 -3.65
C GLU A 115 -0.44 -9.24 -5.04
N PHE A 116 0.83 -9.60 -5.15
CA PHE A 116 1.60 -9.53 -6.40
C PHE A 116 1.61 -10.91 -7.02
N LEU A 117 0.84 -11.06 -8.10
CA LEU A 117 0.69 -12.31 -8.82
C LEU A 117 1.84 -12.45 -9.80
N GLY A 118 2.67 -13.46 -9.61
CA GLY A 118 3.75 -13.80 -10.51
C GLY A 118 3.26 -14.15 -11.91
N ASN A 119 4.15 -14.08 -12.89
CA ASN A 119 3.78 -14.33 -14.29
C ASN A 119 4.93 -14.99 -15.06
N ARG A 120 4.65 -15.39 -16.30
CA ARG A 120 5.67 -15.87 -17.22
C ARG A 120 6.67 -14.76 -17.55
N THR A 121 7.90 -15.16 -17.82
CA THR A 121 8.97 -14.22 -18.22
C THR A 121 8.50 -13.31 -19.34
N GLY A 122 8.69 -11.98 -19.16
CA GLY A 122 8.29 -10.97 -20.14
C GLY A 122 6.82 -10.56 -20.09
N GLN A 123 6.02 -11.17 -19.24
CA GLN A 123 4.65 -10.75 -18.99
C GLN A 123 4.59 -9.81 -17.77
N PRO A 124 3.69 -8.81 -17.75
CA PRO A 124 3.59 -7.87 -16.65
C PRO A 124 3.10 -8.54 -15.36
N TYR A 125 3.64 -8.10 -14.22
CA TYR A 125 3.09 -8.42 -12.92
C TYR A 125 1.69 -7.83 -12.75
N ILE A 126 0.83 -8.58 -12.08
CA ILE A 126 -0.49 -8.10 -11.65
C ILE A 126 -0.42 -7.79 -10.17
N LEU A 127 -0.84 -6.59 -9.78
CA LEU A 127 -1.12 -6.24 -8.40
C LEU A 127 -2.62 -6.32 -8.18
N GLN A 128 -3.03 -7.25 -7.32
CA GLN A 128 -4.39 -7.36 -6.80
C GLN A 128 -4.47 -6.67 -5.44
N THR A 129 -5.53 -5.93 -5.21
CA THR A 129 -5.86 -5.35 -3.91
C THR A 129 -7.23 -5.83 -3.46
N ASN A 130 -7.40 -6.04 -2.16
CA ASN A 130 -8.69 -6.39 -1.57
C ASN A 130 -8.88 -5.69 -0.21
N VAL A 131 -10.11 -5.64 0.27
CA VAL A 131 -10.47 -5.17 1.61
C VAL A 131 -11.49 -6.11 2.21
N TYR A 132 -11.14 -6.73 3.32
CA TYR A 132 -12.05 -7.56 4.10
C TYR A 132 -12.63 -6.76 5.26
N THR A 133 -13.87 -7.01 5.56
CA THR A 133 -14.57 -6.47 6.72
C THR A 133 -15.48 -7.53 7.33
N GLY A 134 -15.20 -7.91 8.57
CA GLY A 134 -15.93 -8.98 9.23
C GLY A 134 -15.83 -10.32 8.48
N GLY A 135 -14.64 -10.69 8.03
CA GLY A 135 -14.34 -11.93 7.31
C GLY A 135 -14.82 -11.98 5.85
N LYS A 136 -15.35 -10.88 5.31
CA LYS A 136 -15.86 -10.82 3.93
C LYS A 136 -15.02 -9.87 3.07
N GLY A 137 -14.35 -10.42 2.09
CA GLY A 137 -13.62 -9.72 1.03
C GLY A 137 -14.51 -9.43 -0.17
N ASP A 138 -14.22 -10.08 -1.29
CA ASP A 138 -14.99 -9.96 -2.54
C ASP A 138 -14.98 -8.55 -3.16
N LYS A 139 -13.91 -7.78 -2.91
CA LYS A 139 -13.76 -6.40 -3.38
C LYS A 139 -12.47 -6.22 -4.17
N GLU A 140 -12.12 -7.21 -4.99
CA GLU A 140 -10.84 -7.20 -5.69
C GLU A 140 -10.80 -6.14 -6.77
N GLN A 141 -9.64 -5.47 -6.87
CA GLN A 141 -9.23 -4.71 -8.04
C GLN A 141 -7.86 -5.20 -8.49
N ARG A 142 -7.66 -5.32 -9.80
CA ARG A 142 -6.40 -5.79 -10.40
C ARG A 142 -5.88 -4.76 -11.37
N ILE A 143 -4.58 -4.50 -11.29
CA ILE A 143 -3.87 -3.63 -12.23
C ILE A 143 -2.62 -4.34 -12.74
N TYR A 144 -2.24 -4.06 -13.98
CA TYR A 144 -0.86 -4.27 -14.41
C TYR A 144 0.05 -3.21 -13.81
N LEU A 145 1.22 -3.60 -13.33
CA LEU A 145 2.25 -2.62 -12.99
C LEU A 145 2.83 -2.03 -14.28
N TRP A 146 3.06 -0.71 -14.28
CA TRP A 146 3.57 0.05 -15.45
C TRP A 146 5.10 0.04 -15.58
N PHE A 147 5.74 -0.76 -14.77
CA PHE A 147 7.18 -0.99 -14.72
C PHE A 147 7.46 -2.47 -14.43
N ASP A 148 8.70 -2.89 -14.55
CA ASP A 148 9.15 -4.23 -14.17
C ASP A 148 9.55 -4.25 -12.67
N PRO A 149 8.71 -4.78 -11.77
CA PRO A 149 8.95 -4.76 -10.32
C PRO A 149 10.05 -5.71 -9.86
N THR A 150 10.65 -6.46 -10.79
CA THR A 150 11.75 -7.39 -10.52
C THR A 150 13.12 -6.74 -10.61
N LYS A 151 13.22 -5.53 -11.18
CA LYS A 151 14.49 -4.85 -11.46
C LYS A 151 14.97 -4.03 -10.27
N GLU A 152 14.06 -3.29 -9.65
CA GLU A 152 14.37 -2.36 -8.57
C GLU A 152 13.39 -2.51 -7.41
N TYR A 153 13.72 -1.88 -6.30
CA TYR A 153 12.82 -1.75 -5.17
C TYR A 153 11.80 -0.64 -5.43
N HIS A 154 10.54 -0.93 -5.21
CA HIS A 154 9.45 0.03 -5.27
C HIS A 154 8.75 0.11 -3.93
N TYR A 155 8.24 1.28 -3.56
CA TYR A 155 7.42 1.46 -2.38
C TYR A 155 5.98 1.00 -2.65
N TYR A 156 5.50 0.12 -1.81
CA TYR A 156 4.09 -0.26 -1.76
C TYR A 156 3.55 0.15 -0.42
N SER A 157 2.46 0.92 -0.40
CA SER A 157 1.96 1.46 0.86
C SER A 157 0.45 1.53 0.95
N VAL A 158 -0.03 1.54 2.18
CA VAL A 158 -1.43 1.70 2.56
C VAL A 158 -1.53 2.86 3.55
N LEU A 159 -2.27 3.90 3.19
CA LEU A 159 -2.78 4.88 4.14
C LEU A 159 -4.15 4.37 4.63
N TRP A 160 -4.27 4.12 5.92
CA TRP A 160 -5.51 3.71 6.55
C TRP A 160 -5.85 4.65 7.69
N ASN A 161 -6.95 5.36 7.57
CA ASN A 161 -7.43 6.31 8.58
C ASN A 161 -8.95 6.22 8.77
N LEU A 162 -9.52 7.15 9.53
CA LEU A 162 -10.96 7.21 9.82
C LEU A 162 -11.85 7.40 8.58
N TYR A 163 -11.29 7.90 7.47
CA TYR A 163 -12.03 8.37 6.30
C TYR A 163 -11.91 7.45 5.10
N GLN A 164 -10.76 6.80 4.96
CA GLN A 164 -10.45 6.03 3.76
C GLN A 164 -9.27 5.06 3.97
N ILE A 165 -9.19 4.10 3.06
CA ILE A 165 -7.99 3.31 2.78
C ILE A 165 -7.52 3.72 1.39
N VAL A 166 -6.26 4.15 1.27
CA VAL A 166 -5.64 4.46 0.00
C VAL A 166 -4.44 3.54 -0.22
N PHE A 167 -4.41 2.87 -1.35
CA PHE A 167 -3.30 2.03 -1.78
C PHE A 167 -2.41 2.83 -2.73
N PHE A 168 -1.10 2.73 -2.53
CA PHE A 168 -0.11 3.45 -3.34
C PHE A 168 0.98 2.52 -3.88
N VAL A 169 1.52 2.91 -5.03
CA VAL A 169 2.79 2.40 -5.57
C VAL A 169 3.64 3.62 -5.91
N ASP A 170 4.82 3.77 -5.28
CA ASP A 170 5.71 4.93 -5.44
C ASP A 170 4.97 6.26 -5.32
N ASP A 171 4.19 6.43 -4.25
CA ASP A 171 3.33 7.60 -3.97
C ASP A 171 2.23 7.88 -5.02
N ILE A 172 2.02 6.97 -5.96
CA ILE A 172 0.91 7.04 -6.91
C ILE A 172 -0.28 6.28 -6.35
N PRO A 173 -1.43 6.93 -6.08
CA PRO A 173 -2.62 6.22 -5.63
C PRO A 173 -3.15 5.31 -6.74
N ILE A 174 -3.35 4.04 -6.41
CA ILE A 174 -3.87 3.03 -7.34
C ILE A 174 -5.30 2.63 -7.00
N ARG A 175 -5.71 2.83 -5.75
CA ARG A 175 -7.07 2.53 -5.27
C ARG A 175 -7.41 3.38 -4.06
N VAL A 176 -8.69 3.75 -3.95
CA VAL A 176 -9.29 4.35 -2.75
C VAL A 176 -10.50 3.54 -2.34
N PHE A 177 -10.57 3.17 -1.06
CA PHE A 177 -11.75 2.58 -0.43
C PHE A 177 -12.25 3.54 0.66
N LYS A 178 -13.34 4.24 0.37
CA LYS A 178 -13.90 5.24 1.28
C LYS A 178 -14.65 4.60 2.44
N ASN A 179 -14.58 5.21 3.61
CA ASN A 179 -15.48 4.88 4.71
C ASN A 179 -16.92 5.28 4.33
N SER A 180 -17.73 4.27 4.04
CA SER A 180 -19.12 4.42 3.59
C SER A 180 -20.11 3.83 4.59
N LYS A 181 -19.81 3.94 5.89
CA LYS A 181 -20.69 3.45 6.97
C LYS A 181 -22.09 4.04 6.92
N ASP A 182 -22.23 5.28 6.48
CA ASP A 182 -23.53 5.94 6.27
C ASP A 182 -24.36 5.32 5.14
N LEU A 183 -23.75 4.53 4.24
CA LEU A 183 -24.43 3.71 3.23
C LEU A 183 -24.63 2.25 3.70
N GLY A 184 -24.39 1.96 4.98
CA GLY A 184 -24.46 0.62 5.54
C GLY A 184 -23.30 -0.30 5.19
N VAL A 185 -22.22 0.25 4.64
CA VAL A 185 -21.03 -0.52 4.28
C VAL A 185 -20.09 -0.63 5.49
N LYS A 186 -19.67 -1.84 5.82
CA LYS A 186 -18.65 -2.05 6.84
C LYS A 186 -17.30 -1.47 6.39
N PHE A 187 -16.55 -0.94 7.33
CA PHE A 187 -15.22 -0.38 7.13
C PHE A 187 -14.29 -0.87 8.24
N PRO A 188 -13.03 -1.22 7.95
CA PRO A 188 -12.06 -1.56 9.00
C PRO A 188 -11.86 -0.37 9.94
N PHE A 189 -12.35 -0.49 11.17
CA PHE A 189 -12.48 0.68 12.06
C PHE A 189 -12.07 0.40 13.51
N ASP A 190 -12.27 -0.78 14.02
CA ASP A 190 -12.16 -1.11 15.44
C ASP A 190 -11.34 -2.36 15.74
N GLN A 191 -10.90 -3.08 14.73
CA GLN A 191 -10.04 -4.25 14.88
C GLN A 191 -8.58 -3.87 14.59
N PRO A 192 -7.68 -3.85 15.61
CA PRO A 192 -6.25 -3.68 15.38
C PRO A 192 -5.70 -4.79 14.51
N MET A 193 -4.86 -4.41 13.54
CA MET A 193 -4.24 -5.34 12.58
C MET A 193 -2.73 -5.41 12.76
N LYS A 194 -2.16 -6.59 12.57
CA LYS A 194 -0.73 -6.75 12.32
C LYS A 194 -0.44 -6.58 10.85
N ILE A 195 0.80 -6.24 10.55
CA ILE A 195 1.35 -6.21 9.20
C ILE A 195 1.94 -7.58 8.91
N TYR A 196 1.62 -8.13 7.76
CA TYR A 196 2.11 -9.42 7.27
C TYR A 196 2.73 -9.26 5.90
N SER A 197 3.67 -10.14 5.60
CA SER A 197 4.12 -10.39 4.24
C SER A 197 4.51 -11.85 4.08
N SER A 198 4.27 -12.40 2.90
CA SER A 198 4.56 -13.79 2.58
C SER A 198 4.92 -13.98 1.11
N LEU A 199 5.67 -15.04 0.85
CA LEU A 199 5.89 -15.56 -0.50
C LEU A 199 5.49 -17.04 -0.50
N TRP A 200 4.51 -17.39 -1.35
CA TRP A 200 3.90 -18.72 -1.34
C TRP A 200 3.42 -19.16 -2.73
N ASN A 201 3.08 -20.43 -2.86
CA ASN A 201 2.52 -21.01 -4.08
C ASN A 201 0.99 -20.91 -4.06
N ALA A 202 0.43 -20.33 -5.11
CA ALA A 202 -1.00 -20.18 -5.33
C ALA A 202 -1.37 -20.53 -6.79
N ASP A 203 -0.75 -21.55 -7.33
CA ASP A 203 -0.89 -21.89 -8.74
C ASP A 203 -2.26 -22.48 -9.13
N ASP A 204 -3.15 -22.65 -8.15
CA ASP A 204 -4.55 -23.00 -8.35
C ASP A 204 -5.43 -21.81 -8.77
N TRP A 205 -4.99 -20.56 -8.50
CA TRP A 205 -5.80 -19.39 -8.84
C TRP A 205 -5.02 -18.17 -9.36
N ALA A 206 -3.72 -18.02 -9.02
CA ALA A 206 -3.02 -16.74 -9.18
C ALA A 206 -2.82 -16.34 -10.65
N THR A 207 -2.01 -17.06 -11.40
CA THR A 207 -1.65 -16.69 -12.76
C THR A 207 -2.71 -17.18 -13.75
N ARG A 208 -3.38 -16.22 -14.42
CA ARG A 208 -4.49 -16.50 -15.36
C ARG A 208 -5.59 -17.39 -14.76
N GLY A 209 -5.92 -17.16 -13.46
CA GLY A 209 -6.95 -17.95 -12.77
C GLY A 209 -6.55 -19.41 -12.54
N GLY A 210 -5.24 -19.69 -12.40
CA GLY A 210 -4.70 -21.03 -12.17
C GLY A 210 -4.41 -21.84 -13.45
N LEU A 211 -4.56 -21.23 -14.62
CA LEU A 211 -4.21 -21.89 -15.90
C LEU A 211 -2.69 -22.05 -16.07
N GLU A 212 -1.91 -21.13 -15.48
CA GLU A 212 -0.45 -21.19 -15.50
C GLU A 212 0.07 -21.74 -14.18
N LYS A 213 0.75 -22.88 -14.25
CA LYS A 213 1.28 -23.58 -13.07
C LYS A 213 2.72 -23.18 -12.79
N THR A 214 3.14 -23.32 -11.53
CA THR A 214 4.49 -23.03 -11.09
C THR A 214 5.49 -24.02 -11.71
N ASP A 215 6.52 -23.48 -12.37
CA ASP A 215 7.65 -24.27 -12.85
C ASP A 215 8.70 -24.41 -11.74
N TRP A 216 8.63 -25.48 -10.99
CA TRP A 216 9.55 -25.75 -9.87
C TRP A 216 11.01 -25.93 -10.28
N SER A 217 11.31 -26.10 -11.57
CA SER A 217 12.70 -26.09 -12.04
C SER A 217 13.37 -24.71 -11.92
N LYS A 218 12.58 -23.66 -11.70
CA LYS A 218 13.03 -22.28 -11.50
C LYS A 218 13.22 -21.92 -10.03
N ALA A 219 12.83 -22.79 -9.11
CA ALA A 219 13.04 -22.56 -7.67
C ALA A 219 14.55 -22.51 -7.31
N PRO A 220 14.92 -21.74 -6.25
CA PRO A 220 14.02 -21.00 -5.39
C PRO A 220 13.57 -19.67 -6.01
N PHE A 221 12.30 -19.33 -5.81
CA PHE A 221 11.76 -18.01 -6.10
C PHE A 221 12.09 -17.07 -4.96
N VAL A 222 12.59 -15.87 -5.24
CA VAL A 222 13.09 -14.96 -4.19
C VAL A 222 12.52 -13.55 -4.36
N ALA A 223 11.85 -13.05 -3.33
CA ALA A 223 11.45 -11.66 -3.20
C ALA A 223 12.32 -10.96 -2.14
N SER A 224 12.66 -9.69 -2.35
CA SER A 224 13.56 -8.92 -1.47
C SER A 224 12.83 -7.72 -0.87
N TYR A 225 13.16 -7.37 0.39
CA TYR A 225 12.44 -6.37 1.19
C TYR A 225 13.41 -5.43 1.89
N LYS A 226 12.98 -4.16 1.99
CA LYS A 226 13.64 -3.07 2.75
C LYS A 226 12.60 -2.17 3.40
N SER A 227 13.05 -1.22 4.21
CA SER A 227 12.21 -0.19 4.85
C SER A 227 11.22 -0.78 5.86
N PHE A 228 11.76 -1.19 7.00
CA PHE A 228 11.01 -1.90 8.05
C PHE A 228 10.50 -1.00 9.18
N HIS A 229 10.49 0.32 9.00
CA HIS A 229 9.83 1.19 9.97
C HIS A 229 8.30 1.05 9.87
N VAL A 230 7.60 1.42 10.95
CA VAL A 230 6.14 1.40 11.00
C VAL A 230 5.66 2.75 11.49
N ASP A 231 4.79 3.38 10.72
CA ASP A 231 4.13 4.63 11.07
C ASP A 231 2.63 4.39 11.30
N GLY A 232 2.30 3.84 12.44
CA GLY A 232 0.95 3.45 12.82
C GLY A 232 0.67 3.70 14.30
N CYS A 233 -0.60 3.81 14.65
CA CYS A 233 -1.00 3.88 16.05
C CYS A 233 -1.00 2.49 16.65
N GLU A 234 -0.02 2.18 17.51
CA GLU A 234 0.05 0.90 18.20
C GLU A 234 -1.14 0.77 19.16
N ALA A 235 -1.96 -0.24 18.92
CA ALA A 235 -3.25 -0.42 19.58
C ALA A 235 -3.25 -1.57 20.60
N SER A 236 -2.10 -2.19 20.85
CA SER A 236 -1.94 -3.28 21.81
C SER A 236 -2.27 -2.85 23.26
N VAL A 237 -2.14 -1.56 23.56
CA VAL A 237 -2.39 -1.00 24.90
C VAL A 237 -3.73 -0.27 24.98
N ASN A 238 -4.10 0.50 23.95
CA ASN A 238 -5.34 1.30 23.95
C ASN A 238 -5.85 1.63 22.54
N ALA A 239 -6.63 0.72 21.95
CA ALA A 239 -7.22 0.90 20.64
C ALA A 239 -8.13 2.15 20.53
N LYS A 240 -8.84 2.52 21.62
CA LYS A 240 -9.71 3.70 21.66
C LYS A 240 -8.92 5.00 21.45
N PHE A 241 -7.70 5.06 21.94
CA PHE A 241 -6.83 6.21 21.76
C PHE A 241 -6.48 6.42 20.27
N CYS A 242 -6.28 5.36 19.53
CA CYS A 242 -5.97 5.40 18.10
C CYS A 242 -7.14 5.92 17.25
N ALA A 243 -8.38 5.73 17.71
CA ALA A 243 -9.59 6.18 17.01
C ALA A 243 -9.92 7.67 17.26
N THR A 244 -9.05 8.43 17.92
CA THR A 244 -9.30 9.85 18.21
C THR A 244 -8.97 10.73 16.99
N GLN A 245 -9.97 11.42 16.45
CA GLN A 245 -9.85 12.29 15.27
C GLN A 245 -8.81 13.42 15.46
N GLY A 246 -8.09 13.74 14.38
CA GLY A 246 -7.27 14.93 14.25
C GLY A 246 -5.99 14.96 15.08
N LYS A 247 -5.65 13.89 15.80
CA LYS A 247 -4.44 13.84 16.64
C LYS A 247 -3.23 13.24 15.94
N ARG A 248 -3.42 12.60 14.79
CA ARG A 248 -2.36 12.00 14.00
C ARG A 248 -2.24 12.72 12.66
N TRP A 249 -1.06 12.68 12.04
CA TRP A 249 -0.86 13.36 10.77
C TRP A 249 -1.75 12.77 9.66
N TRP A 250 -1.98 11.45 9.67
CA TRP A 250 -2.83 10.77 8.68
C TRP A 250 -4.33 11.05 8.84
N ASP A 251 -4.77 11.69 9.92
CA ASP A 251 -6.16 12.14 10.13
C ASP A 251 -6.37 13.62 9.78
N GLN A 252 -5.31 14.35 9.44
CA GLN A 252 -5.39 15.75 9.07
C GLN A 252 -6.22 15.93 7.78
N LYS A 253 -6.74 17.13 7.57
CA LYS A 253 -7.68 17.44 6.49
C LYS A 253 -7.17 17.03 5.10
N GLU A 254 -5.89 17.18 4.84
CA GLU A 254 -5.22 16.84 3.59
C GLU A 254 -5.17 15.34 3.29
N PHE A 255 -5.38 14.48 4.31
CA PHE A 255 -5.40 13.01 4.18
C PHE A 255 -6.81 12.41 4.23
N GLN A 256 -7.86 13.25 4.35
CA GLN A 256 -9.25 12.78 4.38
C GLN A 256 -9.81 12.49 3.00
N ASP A 257 -9.17 13.02 1.97
CA ASP A 257 -9.47 12.76 0.57
C ASP A 257 -8.20 12.89 -0.28
N LEU A 258 -8.23 12.42 -1.52
CA LEU A 258 -7.17 12.69 -2.47
C LEU A 258 -7.22 14.15 -2.94
N ASP A 259 -6.07 14.75 -3.17
CA ASP A 259 -5.98 16.04 -3.85
C ASP A 259 -6.22 15.91 -5.37
N ALA A 260 -6.31 17.03 -6.08
CA ALA A 260 -6.59 17.06 -7.51
C ALA A 260 -5.47 16.39 -8.35
N PHE A 261 -4.21 16.41 -7.88
CA PHE A 261 -3.09 15.76 -8.56
C PHE A 261 -3.14 14.25 -8.37
N GLN A 262 -3.42 13.80 -7.16
CA GLN A 262 -3.59 12.39 -6.81
C GLN A 262 -4.79 11.78 -7.57
N TYR A 263 -5.91 12.50 -7.69
CA TYR A 263 -7.05 12.06 -8.49
C TYR A 263 -6.70 11.93 -9.98
N ARG A 264 -5.91 12.84 -10.56
CA ARG A 264 -5.44 12.70 -11.95
C ARG A 264 -4.57 11.45 -12.13
N ARG A 265 -3.69 11.14 -11.17
CA ARG A 265 -2.87 9.93 -11.16
C ARG A 265 -3.73 8.67 -11.06
N LEU A 266 -4.70 8.65 -10.15
CA LEU A 266 -5.63 7.53 -9.99
C LEU A 266 -6.42 7.27 -11.28
N ARG A 267 -6.95 8.31 -11.94
CA ARG A 267 -7.64 8.17 -13.24
C ARG A 267 -6.72 7.61 -14.32
N TRP A 268 -5.47 8.06 -14.36
CA TRP A 268 -4.47 7.51 -15.30
C TRP A 268 -4.26 6.01 -15.07
N ILE A 269 -4.08 5.57 -13.82
CA ILE A 269 -3.98 4.14 -13.48
C ILE A 269 -5.22 3.39 -13.95
N ARG A 270 -6.40 3.89 -13.61
CA ARG A 270 -7.66 3.23 -13.96
C ARG A 270 -7.87 3.09 -15.45
N SER A 271 -7.55 4.11 -16.21
CA SER A 271 -7.74 4.11 -17.67
C SER A 271 -6.73 3.26 -18.43
N LYS A 272 -5.54 3.03 -17.90
CA LYS A 272 -4.43 2.40 -18.62
C LYS A 272 -4.07 1.01 -18.10
N TYR A 273 -4.23 0.77 -16.80
CA TYR A 273 -3.64 -0.40 -16.15
C TYR A 273 -4.65 -1.28 -15.41
N THR A 274 -5.86 -0.78 -15.10
CA THR A 274 -6.89 -1.61 -14.46
C THR A 274 -7.40 -2.68 -15.42
N ILE A 275 -7.31 -3.93 -14.98
CA ILE A 275 -7.77 -5.10 -15.75
C ILE A 275 -8.97 -5.78 -15.10
N TYR A 276 -9.23 -5.51 -13.83
CA TYR A 276 -10.43 -5.96 -13.12
C TYR A 276 -10.81 -4.98 -12.02
N ASN A 277 -12.10 -4.74 -11.89
CA ASN A 277 -12.68 -3.96 -10.79
C ASN A 277 -14.06 -4.57 -10.45
N TYR A 278 -14.19 -5.09 -9.22
CA TYR A 278 -15.44 -5.67 -8.74
C TYR A 278 -16.64 -4.71 -8.87
N CYS A 279 -16.42 -3.41 -8.77
CA CYS A 279 -17.46 -2.39 -8.94
C CYS A 279 -18.10 -2.38 -10.34
N THR A 280 -17.40 -2.88 -11.35
CA THR A 280 -17.88 -2.94 -12.75
C THR A 280 -18.25 -4.35 -13.20
N ASP A 281 -18.02 -5.36 -12.38
CA ASP A 281 -18.35 -6.76 -12.65
C ASP A 281 -19.84 -7.00 -12.43
N ARG A 282 -20.64 -6.84 -13.50
CA ARG A 282 -22.09 -7.00 -13.47
C ARG A 282 -22.54 -8.47 -13.45
N VAL A 283 -21.66 -9.38 -13.76
CA VAL A 283 -21.94 -10.81 -13.67
C VAL A 283 -21.93 -11.24 -12.20
N ARG A 284 -20.89 -10.86 -11.48
CA ARG A 284 -20.73 -11.16 -10.05
C ARG A 284 -21.64 -10.28 -9.18
N TYR A 285 -21.80 -9.02 -9.57
CA TYR A 285 -22.59 -8.01 -8.84
C TYR A 285 -23.64 -7.35 -9.75
N PRO A 286 -24.79 -8.00 -9.98
CA PRO A 286 -25.89 -7.41 -10.78
C PRO A 286 -26.33 -6.04 -10.25
N THR A 287 -26.33 -5.88 -8.91
CA THR A 287 -26.52 -4.58 -8.24
C THR A 287 -25.16 -4.02 -7.83
N VAL A 288 -24.91 -2.75 -8.19
CA VAL A 288 -23.68 -2.05 -7.82
C VAL A 288 -23.51 -2.03 -6.29
N PRO A 289 -22.38 -2.53 -5.75
CA PRO A 289 -22.10 -2.41 -4.33
C PRO A 289 -22.18 -0.95 -3.86
N PRO A 290 -22.77 -0.67 -2.67
CA PRO A 290 -23.01 0.71 -2.23
C PRO A 290 -21.76 1.58 -2.16
N GLU A 291 -20.63 1.03 -1.73
CA GLU A 291 -19.35 1.74 -1.65
C GLU A 291 -18.83 2.19 -3.00
N CYS A 292 -19.14 1.45 -4.06
CA CYS A 292 -18.75 1.78 -5.42
C CYS A 292 -19.41 3.07 -5.93
N LYS A 293 -20.56 3.47 -5.36
CA LYS A 293 -21.21 4.73 -5.71
C LYS A 293 -20.42 5.98 -5.29
N ARG A 294 -19.46 5.82 -4.38
CA ARG A 294 -18.54 6.88 -3.93
C ARG A 294 -17.25 6.95 -4.72
N ASP A 295 -17.03 5.99 -5.57
CA ASP A 295 -15.89 5.99 -6.45
C ASP A 295 -16.20 6.91 -7.65
N ARG A 296 -15.78 8.18 -7.56
CA ARG A 296 -16.13 9.25 -8.50
C ARG A 296 -15.65 9.03 -9.92
N ASP A 297 -14.82 8.03 -10.14
CA ASP A 297 -14.11 7.82 -11.40
C ASP A 297 -14.25 6.37 -11.92
N MET A 298 -15.37 5.72 -11.61
CA MET A 298 -15.71 4.41 -12.20
C MET A 298 -16.07 4.53 -13.68
#